data_d9c35d147c5251ae037e77afc7fddbda
#
_entry.id   d9c35d147c5251ae037e77afc7fddbda
#
_cell.length_a   1.000
_cell.length_b   1.000
_cell.length_c   1.000
_cell.angle_alpha   90.00
_cell.angle_beta   90.00
_cell.angle_gamma   90.00
#
_symmetry.space_group_name_H-M   'P 1'
#
loop_
_entity.id
_entity.type
_entity.pdbx_description
1 polymer ?
#
loop_
_entity_poly.entity_id
_entity_poly.type
_entity_poly.pdbx_seq_one_letter_code
_entity_poly.pdbx_strand_id
1 'polypeptide(L)'
;TCVTAKYQTKGRGRNGHVWESHANENLIMSFLFKDFHKIEDAWKMTQLATCSVVGLLDRYRIKATIKWPNDIYVDGKKICGILVETILDPDLKGVIVGIGLNVNGNEYQSMKQVIGKSYKISKLAVGLKTFMLIYYNLYQTNQFHKVLEYANSISYLKDKWVEYGEYGEVCFQKLLDDGAVLFVDRQGRTYKQVVNEISLHDTRI
;
A
#
# COMPACT_ATOMS: atom_id res chain seq x y z
N THR A 1 -14.27 12.31 -1.15
CA THR A 1 -13.89 12.89 -2.47
C THR A 1 -12.76 12.08 -3.07
N CYS A 2 -12.74 11.90 -4.40
CA CYS A 2 -11.58 11.33 -5.10
C CYS A 2 -11.21 12.17 -6.34
N VAL A 3 -9.91 12.22 -6.63
CA VAL A 3 -9.34 12.99 -7.74
C VAL A 3 -8.38 12.07 -8.50
N THR A 4 -8.34 12.22 -9.83
CA THR A 4 -7.36 11.54 -10.69
C THR A 4 -6.54 12.56 -11.47
N ALA A 5 -5.28 12.25 -11.73
CA ALA A 5 -4.42 13.05 -12.59
C ALA A 5 -3.91 12.21 -13.77
N LYS A 6 -3.60 12.86 -14.89
CA LYS A 6 -2.98 12.18 -16.04
C LYS A 6 -1.51 11.85 -15.78
N TYR A 7 -0.82 12.71 -15.07
CA TYR A 7 0.57 12.55 -14.58
C TYR A 7 0.83 13.56 -13.46
N GLN A 8 1.92 13.40 -12.74
CA GLN A 8 2.38 14.31 -11.69
C GLN A 8 3.72 14.94 -12.10
N THR A 9 3.82 16.27 -11.98
CA THR A 9 5.08 17.02 -12.22
C THR A 9 5.99 16.98 -10.98
N LYS A 10 5.44 16.73 -9.80
CA LYS A 10 6.13 16.64 -8.50
C LYS A 10 5.52 15.51 -7.69
N GLY A 11 5.57 14.27 -8.24
CA GLY A 11 5.07 13.09 -7.55
C GLY A 11 5.90 12.79 -6.29
N ARG A 12 5.20 12.52 -5.18
CA ARG A 12 5.84 12.25 -3.89
C ARG A 12 5.60 10.81 -3.44
N GLY A 13 6.62 10.23 -2.85
CA GLY A 13 6.58 9.00 -2.09
C GLY A 13 6.94 9.25 -0.62
N ARG A 14 7.09 8.18 0.16
CA ARG A 14 7.54 8.26 1.55
C ARG A 14 9.02 8.67 1.62
N ASN A 15 9.43 9.27 2.75
CA ASN A 15 10.83 9.59 3.06
C ASN A 15 11.55 10.39 1.97
N GLY A 16 10.84 11.30 1.27
CA GLY A 16 11.41 12.14 0.22
C GLY A 16 11.63 11.45 -1.14
N HIS A 17 11.24 10.19 -1.28
CA HIS A 17 11.27 9.53 -2.59
C HIS A 17 10.34 10.21 -3.58
N VAL A 18 10.73 10.21 -4.85
CA VAL A 18 9.92 10.73 -5.96
C VAL A 18 9.09 9.59 -6.55
N TRP A 19 7.82 9.89 -6.87
CA TRP A 19 6.99 9.03 -7.70
C TRP A 19 6.99 9.56 -9.12
N GLU A 20 7.55 8.78 -10.04
CA GLU A 20 7.57 9.12 -11.47
C GLU A 20 6.29 8.63 -12.14
N SER A 21 5.76 9.43 -13.06
CA SER A 21 4.53 9.07 -13.79
C SER A 21 4.47 9.71 -15.16
N HIS A 22 3.94 8.98 -16.12
CA HIS A 22 3.74 9.42 -17.49
C HIS A 22 2.27 9.32 -17.91
N ALA A 23 1.86 10.22 -18.78
CA ALA A 23 0.49 10.26 -19.26
C ALA A 23 0.09 8.94 -19.95
N ASN A 24 -1.06 8.39 -19.56
CA ASN A 24 -1.61 7.11 -20.05
C ASN A 24 -0.83 5.85 -19.63
N GLU A 25 0.21 5.98 -18.79
CA GLU A 25 0.98 4.84 -18.30
C GLU A 25 0.64 4.48 -16.85
N ASN A 26 0.18 5.45 -16.07
CA ASN A 26 -0.07 5.28 -14.64
C ASN A 26 -1.51 5.64 -14.28
N LEU A 27 -2.11 4.91 -13.34
CA LEU A 27 -3.27 5.37 -12.61
C LEU A 27 -2.79 6.15 -11.40
N ILE A 28 -2.98 7.46 -11.43
CA ILE A 28 -2.70 8.39 -10.32
C ILE A 28 -4.02 8.81 -9.72
N MET A 29 -4.28 8.45 -8.48
CA MET A 29 -5.54 8.71 -7.81
C MET A 29 -5.34 9.04 -6.34
N SER A 30 -6.04 10.07 -5.87
CA SER A 30 -6.06 10.46 -4.46
C SER A 30 -7.49 10.43 -3.91
N PHE A 31 -7.64 9.94 -2.69
CA PHE A 31 -8.87 9.93 -1.93
C PHE A 31 -8.73 10.86 -0.73
N LEU A 32 -9.73 11.73 -0.52
CA LEU A 32 -9.86 12.54 0.68
C LEU A 32 -11.00 11.99 1.54
N PHE A 33 -10.66 11.61 2.77
CA PHE A 33 -11.59 11.20 3.82
C PHE A 33 -11.62 12.28 4.92
N LYS A 34 -12.74 12.99 5.01
CA LYS A 34 -12.96 14.05 6.02
C LYS A 34 -13.50 13.50 7.34
N ASP A 35 -14.19 12.35 7.27
CA ASP A 35 -14.78 11.68 8.44
C ASP A 35 -13.76 10.78 9.15
N PHE A 36 -12.50 11.21 9.17
CA PHE A 36 -11.39 10.53 9.79
C PHE A 36 -10.95 11.33 11.02
N HIS A 37 -11.10 10.74 12.21
CA HIS A 37 -11.01 11.50 13.47
C HIS A 37 -9.88 11.03 14.41
N LYS A 38 -9.16 9.96 14.06
CA LYS A 38 -8.11 9.38 14.90
C LYS A 38 -6.80 9.30 14.15
N ILE A 39 -5.86 10.18 14.48
CA ILE A 39 -4.55 10.23 13.81
C ILE A 39 -3.77 8.92 13.97
N GLU A 40 -3.92 8.25 15.10
CA GLU A 40 -3.34 6.93 15.39
C GLU A 40 -3.85 5.83 14.44
N ASP A 41 -4.98 6.03 13.79
CA ASP A 41 -5.55 5.11 12.81
C ASP A 41 -5.07 5.37 11.36
N ALA A 42 -4.22 6.39 11.13
CA ALA A 42 -3.77 6.75 9.77
C ALA A 42 -3.10 5.58 9.02
N TRP A 43 -2.39 4.71 9.73
CA TRP A 43 -1.80 3.50 9.16
C TRP A 43 -2.84 2.52 8.60
N LYS A 44 -4.05 2.48 9.20
CA LYS A 44 -5.15 1.64 8.71
C LYS A 44 -5.57 2.04 7.29
N MET A 45 -5.49 3.34 6.97
CA MET A 45 -5.80 3.83 5.63
C MET A 45 -4.82 3.31 4.58
N THR A 46 -3.57 3.09 4.96
CA THR A 46 -2.59 2.42 4.09
C THR A 46 -3.02 0.98 3.80
N GLN A 47 -3.49 0.23 4.80
CA GLN A 47 -3.92 -1.16 4.62
C GLN A 47 -5.23 -1.25 3.81
N LEU A 48 -6.17 -0.34 4.02
CA LEU A 48 -7.37 -0.25 3.17
C LEU A 48 -7.00 -0.04 1.70
N ALA A 49 -6.06 0.85 1.44
CA ALA A 49 -5.61 1.17 0.09
C ALA A 49 -4.83 0.01 -0.56
N THR A 50 -3.91 -0.63 0.18
CA THR A 50 -3.17 -1.79 -0.34
C THR A 50 -4.11 -2.93 -0.69
N CYS A 51 -5.04 -3.29 0.19
CA CYS A 51 -6.06 -4.31 -0.08
C CYS A 51 -6.97 -3.93 -1.26
N SER A 52 -7.31 -2.63 -1.41
CA SER A 52 -8.12 -2.14 -2.53
C SER A 52 -7.41 -2.32 -3.87
N VAL A 53 -6.11 -2.01 -3.93
CA VAL A 53 -5.32 -2.20 -5.15
C VAL A 53 -5.14 -3.69 -5.46
N VAL A 54 -4.84 -4.52 -4.45
CA VAL A 54 -4.72 -5.98 -4.66
C VAL A 54 -6.04 -6.57 -5.14
N GLY A 55 -7.18 -6.18 -4.54
CA GLY A 55 -8.52 -6.60 -5.01
C GLY A 55 -8.82 -6.16 -6.45
N LEU A 56 -8.38 -4.94 -6.83
CA LEU A 56 -8.48 -4.50 -8.22
C LEU A 56 -7.62 -5.38 -9.14
N LEU A 57 -6.35 -5.64 -8.80
CA LEU A 57 -5.43 -6.45 -9.60
C LEU A 57 -5.91 -7.89 -9.77
N ASP A 58 -6.45 -8.49 -8.70
CA ASP A 58 -7.03 -9.84 -8.72
C ASP A 58 -8.19 -9.96 -9.71
N ARG A 59 -9.05 -8.94 -9.81
CA ARG A 59 -10.12 -8.87 -10.83
C ARG A 59 -9.58 -8.98 -12.27
N TYR A 60 -8.31 -8.59 -12.48
CA TYR A 60 -7.61 -8.72 -13.75
C TYR A 60 -6.70 -9.95 -13.80
N ARG A 61 -6.84 -10.90 -12.84
CA ARG A 61 -6.05 -12.13 -12.71
C ARG A 61 -4.55 -11.86 -12.51
N ILE A 62 -4.20 -10.74 -11.90
CA ILE A 62 -2.83 -10.39 -11.52
C ILE A 62 -2.69 -10.68 -10.02
N LYS A 63 -1.92 -11.71 -9.68
CA LYS A 63 -1.61 -12.06 -8.29
C LYS A 63 -0.58 -11.07 -7.74
N ALA A 64 -0.99 -10.29 -6.76
CA ALA A 64 -0.15 -9.29 -6.13
C ALA A 64 0.00 -9.56 -4.64
N THR A 65 1.10 -9.07 -4.06
CA THR A 65 1.39 -9.15 -2.63
C THR A 65 1.69 -7.77 -2.07
N ILE A 66 1.45 -7.58 -0.77
CA ILE A 66 1.74 -6.33 -0.07
C ILE A 66 3.15 -6.41 0.51
N LYS A 67 4.07 -5.60 0.00
CA LYS A 67 5.36 -5.35 0.68
C LYS A 67 5.13 -4.21 1.66
N TRP A 68 5.04 -4.58 2.93
CA TRP A 68 4.86 -3.63 4.01
C TRP A 68 5.94 -2.53 3.97
N PRO A 69 5.59 -1.26 4.30
CA PRO A 69 4.26 -0.86 4.81
C PRO A 69 3.26 -0.45 3.73
N ASN A 70 3.67 -0.10 2.51
CA ASN A 70 2.83 0.68 1.59
C ASN A 70 3.03 0.35 0.10
N ASP A 71 3.75 -0.70 -0.23
CA ASP A 71 4.05 -1.06 -1.62
C ASP A 71 3.34 -2.33 -2.04
N ILE A 72 3.02 -2.45 -3.32
CA ILE A 72 2.43 -3.64 -3.91
C ILE A 72 3.38 -4.20 -4.95
N TYR A 73 3.59 -5.50 -4.86
CA TYR A 73 4.55 -6.26 -5.67
C TYR A 73 3.84 -7.32 -6.49
N VAL A 74 4.32 -7.50 -7.72
CA VAL A 74 3.96 -8.60 -8.63
C VAL A 74 5.27 -9.18 -9.17
N ASP A 75 5.43 -10.48 -9.09
CA ASP A 75 6.64 -11.20 -9.53
C ASP A 75 7.94 -10.59 -8.93
N GLY A 76 7.89 -10.25 -7.64
CA GLY A 76 9.03 -9.67 -6.92
C GLY A 76 9.36 -8.23 -7.24
N LYS A 77 8.56 -7.53 -8.08
CA LYS A 77 8.80 -6.15 -8.50
C LYS A 77 7.64 -5.24 -8.08
N LYS A 78 7.98 -4.01 -7.69
CA LYS A 78 6.99 -2.99 -7.31
C LYS A 78 6.15 -2.56 -8.50
N ILE A 79 4.82 -2.67 -8.36
CA ILE A 79 3.84 -2.22 -9.34
C ILE A 79 3.03 -1.00 -8.87
N CYS A 80 2.91 -0.81 -7.55
CA CYS A 80 2.13 0.28 -6.97
C CYS A 80 2.79 0.79 -5.68
N GLY A 81 2.66 2.10 -5.44
CA GLY A 81 3.02 2.75 -4.19
C GLY A 81 1.83 3.52 -3.63
N ILE A 82 1.72 3.56 -2.30
CA ILE A 82 0.66 4.26 -1.57
C ILE A 82 1.31 5.26 -0.61
N LEU A 83 0.75 6.48 -0.57
CA LEU A 83 1.15 7.53 0.35
C LEU A 83 -0.09 8.03 1.10
N VAL A 84 -0.04 7.94 2.42
CA VAL A 84 -1.08 8.47 3.30
C VAL A 84 -0.54 9.72 4.00
N GLU A 85 -1.29 10.82 3.91
CA GLU A 85 -0.96 12.11 4.52
C GLU A 85 -2.15 12.60 5.35
N THR A 86 -1.88 13.11 6.55
CA THR A 86 -2.90 13.71 7.42
C THR A 86 -2.99 15.22 7.16
N ILE A 87 -4.19 15.76 7.23
CA ILE A 87 -4.45 17.21 7.16
C ILE A 87 -4.71 17.70 8.57
N LEU A 88 -3.84 18.60 9.07
CA LEU A 88 -3.94 19.20 10.40
C LEU A 88 -4.19 20.71 10.29
N ASP A 89 -5.18 21.27 11.08
CA ASP A 89 -5.48 22.71 11.12
C ASP A 89 -6.47 23.05 12.29
N PRO A 90 -6.02 23.39 13.48
CA PRO A 90 -4.89 22.82 14.22
C PRO A 90 -5.08 21.34 14.51
N ASP A 91 -6.34 20.86 14.51
CA ASP A 91 -6.73 19.48 14.71
C ASP A 91 -6.77 18.70 13.40
N LEU A 92 -6.92 17.38 13.52
CA LEU A 92 -7.09 16.50 12.38
C LEU A 92 -8.36 16.82 11.58
N LYS A 93 -8.21 17.27 10.33
CA LYS A 93 -9.31 17.62 9.41
C LYS A 93 -9.62 16.50 8.40
N GLY A 94 -8.75 15.51 8.33
CA GLY A 94 -8.93 14.40 7.41
C GLY A 94 -7.64 13.72 7.00
N VAL A 95 -7.77 12.76 6.10
CA VAL A 95 -6.62 12.02 5.57
C VAL A 95 -6.71 11.95 4.05
N ILE A 96 -5.56 12.13 3.39
CA ILE A 96 -5.40 11.93 1.95
C ILE A 96 -4.68 10.61 1.73
N VAL A 97 -5.24 9.79 0.86
CA VAL A 97 -4.65 8.53 0.41
C VAL A 97 -4.28 8.66 -1.06
N GLY A 98 -2.98 8.83 -1.35
CA GLY A 98 -2.43 8.84 -2.70
C GLY A 98 -2.06 7.44 -3.16
N ILE A 99 -2.47 7.08 -4.38
CA ILE A 99 -2.20 5.78 -5.00
C ILE A 99 -1.61 6.01 -6.39
N GLY A 100 -0.39 5.47 -6.60
CA GLY A 100 0.26 5.40 -7.91
C GLY A 100 0.37 3.95 -8.36
N LEU A 101 -0.36 3.56 -9.41
CA LEU A 101 -0.31 2.21 -9.98
C LEU A 101 0.23 2.26 -11.41
N ASN A 102 1.26 1.47 -11.70
CA ASN A 102 1.82 1.30 -13.03
C ASN A 102 0.90 0.42 -13.87
N VAL A 103 0.39 0.96 -14.98
CA VAL A 103 -0.63 0.31 -15.81
C VAL A 103 -0.09 -0.10 -17.17
N ASN A 104 0.34 0.87 -17.98
CA ASN A 104 0.68 0.67 -19.39
C ASN A 104 2.15 0.95 -19.74
N GLY A 105 2.95 1.43 -18.78
CA GLY A 105 4.36 1.72 -18.98
C GLY A 105 5.22 0.46 -19.16
N ASN A 106 6.43 0.66 -19.70
CA ASN A 106 7.38 -0.41 -19.94
C ASN A 106 8.66 -0.26 -19.08
N GLU A 107 8.88 0.89 -18.45
CA GLU A 107 10.06 1.18 -17.66
C GLU A 107 10.05 0.46 -16.30
N TYR A 108 8.87 0.44 -15.66
CA TYR A 108 8.64 -0.23 -14.38
C TYR A 108 7.67 -1.39 -14.54
N GLN A 109 7.66 -2.32 -13.57
CA GLN A 109 6.64 -3.37 -13.52
C GLN A 109 5.25 -2.76 -13.64
N SER A 110 4.45 -3.24 -14.60
CA SER A 110 3.13 -2.71 -14.91
C SER A 110 2.13 -3.81 -15.23
N MET A 111 0.84 -3.51 -15.17
CA MET A 111 -0.22 -4.45 -15.56
C MET A 111 -0.04 -4.94 -16.99
N LYS A 112 0.41 -4.05 -17.90
CA LYS A 112 0.68 -4.41 -19.30
C LYS A 112 1.80 -5.41 -19.45
N GLN A 113 2.89 -5.26 -18.68
CA GLN A 113 4.01 -6.20 -18.72
C GLN A 113 3.61 -7.60 -18.20
N VAL A 114 2.75 -7.65 -17.17
CA VAL A 114 2.28 -8.92 -16.58
C VAL A 114 1.33 -9.66 -17.52
N ILE A 115 0.40 -8.96 -18.16
CA ILE A 115 -0.72 -9.58 -18.92
C ILE A 115 -0.53 -9.49 -20.44
N GLY A 116 0.37 -8.65 -20.92
CA GLY A 116 0.64 -8.47 -22.35
C GLY A 116 -0.34 -7.54 -23.08
N LYS A 117 -1.23 -6.81 -22.37
CA LYS A 117 -2.19 -5.89 -23.01
C LYS A 117 -2.36 -4.59 -22.23
N SER A 118 -2.69 -3.51 -22.95
CA SER A 118 -2.98 -2.21 -22.35
C SER A 118 -4.39 -2.12 -21.78
N TYR A 119 -4.55 -1.25 -20.80
CA TYR A 119 -5.80 -1.02 -20.10
C TYR A 119 -6.25 0.44 -20.17
N LYS A 120 -7.57 0.66 -20.18
CA LYS A 120 -8.15 2.01 -20.03
C LYS A 120 -8.06 2.43 -18.55
N ILE A 121 -7.24 3.43 -18.25
CA ILE A 121 -7.00 3.94 -16.90
C ILE A 121 -8.31 4.39 -16.22
N SER A 122 -9.22 5.02 -16.96
CA SER A 122 -10.52 5.44 -16.43
C SER A 122 -11.39 4.27 -15.91
N LYS A 123 -11.32 3.09 -16.52
CA LYS A 123 -12.01 1.89 -16.03
C LYS A 123 -11.39 1.37 -14.74
N LEU A 124 -10.06 1.41 -14.66
CA LEU A 124 -9.33 1.03 -13.45
C LEU A 124 -9.63 1.99 -12.30
N ALA A 125 -9.71 3.31 -12.58
CA ALA A 125 -10.06 4.31 -11.58
C ALA A 125 -11.45 4.05 -10.95
N VAL A 126 -12.45 3.71 -11.76
CA VAL A 126 -13.79 3.32 -11.27
C VAL A 126 -13.71 2.05 -10.40
N GLY A 127 -12.98 1.04 -10.86
CA GLY A 127 -12.77 -0.20 -10.11
C GLY A 127 -12.08 0.03 -8.77
N LEU A 128 -10.99 0.81 -8.77
CA LEU A 128 -10.25 1.15 -7.56
C LEU A 128 -11.12 1.92 -6.56
N LYS A 129 -11.91 2.89 -7.03
CA LYS A 129 -12.87 3.61 -6.18
C LYS A 129 -13.86 2.64 -5.51
N THR A 130 -14.38 1.67 -6.25
CA THR A 130 -15.31 0.67 -5.70
C THR A 130 -14.67 -0.14 -4.58
N PHE A 131 -13.47 -0.69 -4.81
CA PHE A 131 -12.76 -1.44 -3.77
C PHE A 131 -12.43 -0.57 -2.56
N MET A 132 -11.96 0.66 -2.78
CA MET A 132 -11.64 1.58 -1.68
C MET A 132 -12.86 1.88 -0.80
N LEU A 133 -14.05 2.03 -1.40
CA LEU A 133 -15.29 2.23 -0.64
C LEU A 133 -15.72 0.97 0.13
N ILE A 134 -15.54 -0.22 -0.45
CA ILE A 134 -15.82 -1.49 0.24
C ILE A 134 -14.94 -1.62 1.49
N TYR A 135 -13.63 -1.46 1.35
CA TYR A 135 -12.72 -1.59 2.48
C TYR A 135 -12.89 -0.46 3.51
N TYR A 136 -13.16 0.77 3.05
CA TYR A 136 -13.47 1.88 3.96
C TYR A 136 -14.74 1.64 4.78
N ASN A 137 -15.76 1.04 4.18
CA ASN A 137 -16.98 0.64 4.91
C ASN A 137 -16.66 -0.41 6.00
N LEU A 138 -15.76 -1.35 5.76
CA LEU A 138 -15.32 -2.29 6.81
C LEU A 138 -14.66 -1.55 8.00
N TYR A 139 -13.86 -0.51 7.72
CA TYR A 139 -13.30 0.34 8.77
C TYR A 139 -14.40 1.08 9.55
N GLN A 140 -15.33 1.74 8.86
CA GLN A 140 -16.42 2.49 9.49
C GLN A 140 -17.37 1.59 10.33
N THR A 141 -17.51 0.33 9.97
CA THR A 141 -18.37 -0.64 10.67
C THR A 141 -17.62 -1.51 11.69
N ASN A 142 -16.44 -1.06 12.15
CA ASN A 142 -15.58 -1.76 13.12
C ASN A 142 -15.19 -3.19 12.68
N GLN A 143 -15.11 -3.45 11.38
CA GLN A 143 -14.72 -4.73 10.81
C GLN A 143 -13.29 -4.69 10.22
N PHE A 144 -12.44 -3.78 10.71
CA PHE A 144 -11.07 -3.63 10.20
C PHE A 144 -10.22 -4.90 10.36
N HIS A 145 -10.52 -5.74 11.35
CA HIS A 145 -9.85 -7.04 11.53
C HIS A 145 -9.86 -7.89 10.24
N LYS A 146 -10.95 -7.84 9.45
CA LYS A 146 -11.03 -8.57 8.16
C LYS A 146 -10.04 -8.03 7.12
N VAL A 147 -9.80 -6.72 7.13
CA VAL A 147 -8.79 -6.07 6.27
C VAL A 147 -7.41 -6.52 6.69
N LEU A 148 -7.14 -6.53 8.00
CA LEU A 148 -5.86 -6.92 8.58
C LEU A 148 -5.54 -8.39 8.32
N GLU A 149 -6.49 -9.28 8.50
CA GLU A 149 -6.37 -10.71 8.18
C GLU A 149 -6.02 -10.91 6.70
N TYR A 150 -6.75 -10.22 5.81
CA TYR A 150 -6.49 -10.30 4.38
C TYR A 150 -5.09 -9.75 4.04
N ALA A 151 -4.71 -8.56 4.54
CA ALA A 151 -3.39 -7.99 4.33
C ALA A 151 -2.26 -8.92 4.78
N ASN A 152 -2.41 -9.55 5.94
CA ASN A 152 -1.45 -10.52 6.46
C ASN A 152 -1.35 -11.78 5.58
N SER A 153 -2.48 -12.25 5.03
CA SER A 153 -2.51 -13.44 4.19
C SER A 153 -1.77 -13.27 2.86
N ILE A 154 -1.68 -12.02 2.36
CA ILE A 154 -1.03 -11.66 1.10
C ILE A 154 0.25 -10.83 1.30
N SER A 155 0.86 -10.91 2.48
CA SER A 155 2.11 -10.20 2.77
C SER A 155 3.26 -10.76 1.94
N TYR A 156 4.00 -9.89 1.25
CA TYR A 156 5.21 -10.23 0.49
C TYR A 156 6.34 -10.74 1.40
N LEU A 157 6.38 -10.25 2.64
CA LEU A 157 7.42 -10.58 3.62
C LEU A 157 7.07 -11.80 4.48
N LYS A 158 5.86 -12.34 4.34
CA LYS A 158 5.44 -13.51 5.13
C LYS A 158 6.44 -14.65 4.99
N ASP A 159 6.87 -15.17 6.13
CA ASP A 159 7.82 -16.27 6.25
C ASP A 159 9.20 -16.00 5.61
N LYS A 160 9.51 -14.74 5.27
CA LYS A 160 10.83 -14.36 4.73
C LYS A 160 11.74 -13.83 5.82
N TRP A 161 13.00 -14.21 5.71
CA TRP A 161 14.08 -13.67 6.52
C TRP A 161 14.66 -12.44 5.85
N VAL A 162 14.78 -11.35 6.61
CA VAL A 162 15.29 -10.05 6.13
C VAL A 162 16.25 -9.47 7.16
N GLU A 163 17.27 -8.76 6.69
CA GLU A 163 18.11 -7.96 7.58
C GLU A 163 17.33 -6.76 8.08
N TYR A 164 17.32 -6.51 9.38
CA TYR A 164 16.55 -5.46 9.98
C TYR A 164 17.32 -4.69 11.05
N GLY A 165 18.00 -3.63 10.63
CA GLY A 165 18.71 -2.70 11.54
C GLY A 165 19.59 -3.41 12.56
N GLU A 166 19.48 -3.03 13.83
CA GLU A 166 20.24 -3.61 14.93
C GLU A 166 19.81 -5.03 15.33
N TYR A 167 18.65 -5.48 14.85
CA TYR A 167 18.11 -6.81 15.16
C TYR A 167 18.71 -7.93 14.30
N GLY A 168 19.50 -7.56 13.27
CA GLY A 168 20.07 -8.50 12.31
C GLY A 168 19.00 -9.21 11.50
N GLU A 169 19.18 -10.51 11.26
CA GLU A 169 18.27 -11.32 10.43
C GLU A 169 17.00 -11.70 11.20
N VAL A 170 15.85 -11.19 10.75
CA VAL A 170 14.53 -11.44 11.35
C VAL A 170 13.54 -11.96 10.31
N CYS A 171 12.55 -12.72 10.76
CA CYS A 171 11.45 -13.22 9.95
C CYS A 171 10.16 -12.44 10.27
N PHE A 172 9.54 -11.84 9.26
CA PHE A 172 8.26 -11.15 9.36
C PHE A 172 7.15 -12.15 9.67
N GLN A 173 6.42 -11.93 10.76
CA GLN A 173 5.31 -12.78 11.16
C GLN A 173 3.97 -12.20 10.73
N LYS A 174 3.64 -11.03 11.21
CA LYS A 174 2.37 -10.36 10.89
C LYS A 174 2.37 -8.89 11.28
N LEU A 175 1.46 -8.15 10.66
CA LEU A 175 1.01 -6.82 11.10
C LEU A 175 -0.04 -7.01 12.20
N LEU A 176 0.08 -6.27 13.29
CA LEU A 176 -0.80 -6.30 14.45
C LEU A 176 -1.91 -5.25 14.35
N ASP A 177 -2.92 -5.34 15.20
CA ASP A 177 -4.11 -4.46 15.24
C ASP A 177 -3.82 -3.02 15.70
N ASP A 178 -2.67 -2.81 16.31
CA ASP A 178 -2.16 -1.47 16.67
C ASP A 178 -1.21 -0.85 15.62
N GLY A 179 -1.04 -1.53 14.49
CA GLY A 179 -0.17 -1.08 13.38
C GLY A 179 1.30 -1.46 13.54
N ALA A 180 1.66 -2.13 14.62
CA ALA A 180 3.01 -2.67 14.77
C ALA A 180 3.21 -3.96 13.97
N VAL A 181 4.45 -4.22 13.59
CA VAL A 181 4.85 -5.48 12.95
C VAL A 181 5.51 -6.39 13.98
N LEU A 182 5.19 -7.65 13.93
CA LEU A 182 5.81 -8.71 14.72
C LEU A 182 6.86 -9.42 13.88
N PHE A 183 8.09 -9.46 14.39
CA PHE A 183 9.22 -10.22 13.85
C PHE A 183 9.70 -11.29 14.83
N VAL A 184 10.38 -12.31 14.32
CA VAL A 184 11.09 -13.30 15.12
C VAL A 184 12.53 -13.44 14.60
N ASP A 185 13.51 -13.54 15.51
CA ASP A 185 14.90 -13.82 15.13
C ASP A 185 15.20 -15.33 15.07
N ARG A 186 16.43 -15.69 14.70
CA ARG A 186 16.89 -17.09 14.63
C ARG A 186 16.91 -17.81 15.97
N GLN A 187 16.89 -17.08 17.08
CA GLN A 187 16.84 -17.61 18.45
C GLN A 187 15.40 -17.73 18.98
N GLY A 188 14.38 -17.37 18.16
CA GLY A 188 12.98 -17.41 18.54
C GLY A 188 12.53 -16.22 19.42
N ARG A 189 13.36 -15.18 19.58
CA ARG A 189 12.96 -13.95 20.28
C ARG A 189 12.07 -13.11 19.36
N THR A 190 11.01 -12.54 19.94
CA THR A 190 10.04 -11.73 19.20
C THR A 190 10.30 -10.24 19.41
N TYR A 191 10.16 -9.46 18.33
CA TYR A 191 10.29 -8.02 18.33
C TYR A 191 9.02 -7.38 17.76
N LYS A 192 8.58 -6.28 18.37
CA LYS A 192 7.43 -5.50 17.96
C LYS A 192 7.89 -4.11 17.56
N GLN A 193 7.60 -3.70 16.32
CA GLN A 193 8.00 -2.39 15.77
C GLN A 193 6.80 -1.64 15.23
N VAL A 194 6.72 -0.34 15.52
CA VAL A 194 5.63 0.53 15.03
C VAL A 194 5.94 1.04 13.61
N VAL A 195 4.91 1.17 12.78
CA VAL A 195 4.96 1.47 11.34
C VAL A 195 5.79 2.70 10.94
N ASN A 196 5.91 3.70 11.82
CA ASN A 196 6.56 4.96 11.47
C ASN A 196 8.10 4.89 11.41
N GLU A 197 8.71 3.83 11.91
CA GLU A 197 10.16 3.74 12.13
C GLU A 197 10.89 2.84 11.13
N ILE A 198 10.17 2.09 10.26
CA ILE A 198 10.81 1.11 9.42
C ILE A 198 10.99 1.60 8.00
N SER A 199 12.21 1.95 7.69
CA SER A 199 12.78 1.89 6.36
C SER A 199 13.39 0.50 6.18
N LEU A 200 12.66 -0.45 5.61
CA LEU A 200 13.27 -1.69 5.15
C LEU A 200 14.18 -1.33 3.98
N HIS A 201 15.47 -1.12 4.28
CA HIS A 201 16.47 -1.10 3.23
C HIS A 201 16.54 -2.51 2.66
N ASP A 202 16.32 -2.57 1.38
CA ASP A 202 16.27 -3.77 0.59
C ASP A 202 17.53 -4.60 0.82
N THR A 203 17.38 -5.68 1.49
CA THR A 203 18.43 -6.63 1.71
C THR A 203 18.13 -7.86 0.87
N ARG A 204 18.87 -7.98 -0.20
CA ARG A 204 19.17 -9.20 -0.94
C ARG A 204 18.08 -10.27 -0.93
N ILE A 205 17.07 -10.08 -1.77
CA ILE A 205 16.23 -11.16 -2.28
C ILE A 205 16.59 -11.39 -3.73
#